data_d70ea72cc64eaaf6c27bb4e2f5ce5eda
#
_entry.id   d70ea72cc64eaaf6c27bb4e2f5ce5eda
#
_cell.length_a   1.000
_cell.length_b   1.000
_cell.length_c   1.000
_cell.angle_alpha   90.00
_cell.angle_beta   90.00
_cell.angle_gamma   90.00
#
_symmetry.space_group_name_H-M   'P 1'
#
loop_
_entity.id
_entity.type
_entity.pdbx_description
1 polymer ?
#
loop_
_entity_poly.entity_id
_entity_poly.type
_entity_poly.pdbx_seq_one_letter_code
_entity_poly.pdbx_strand_id
1 'polypeptide(L)'
;MKVHPYDQWAPDARALDLVGDKWTLLIVRDLVGGPRRFVELQRVLPGISTEQLRSRLNRMVADGLLTRQRYREVPPRVDYELTERARDLVPVLGALAHWGYRWAWGAPRRGEEVDVGAILRLAPGLLTPPAGLSGTVEMTVTERSKEPASRTYVLEARNGRVSIAEREAPDADAHLAGPESAWVRALGPDADRQSLELDGDARLAEALLDAFGAEAERAAGASAAA
;
A
#
# COMPACT_ATOMS: atom_id res chain seq x y z
N MET A 1 1.52 -25.06 6.50
CA MET A 1 2.36 -24.91 7.70
C MET A 1 1.41 -24.78 8.88
N LYS A 2 1.47 -25.67 9.89
CA LYS A 2 0.68 -25.48 11.11
C LYS A 2 1.26 -24.27 11.82
N VAL A 3 0.49 -23.21 11.95
CA VAL A 3 0.85 -22.08 12.81
C VAL A 3 0.72 -22.61 14.23
N HIS A 4 1.84 -22.78 14.93
CA HIS A 4 1.80 -23.08 16.36
C HIS A 4 1.40 -21.77 17.06
N PRO A 5 0.34 -21.75 17.88
CA PRO A 5 -0.01 -20.58 18.65
C PRO A 5 1.13 -20.24 19.61
N TYR A 6 1.24 -18.97 19.95
CA TYR A 6 2.21 -18.52 20.96
C TYR A 6 1.88 -19.03 22.37
N ASP A 7 0.68 -19.62 22.54
CA ASP A 7 0.16 -20.10 23.82
C ASP A 7 0.23 -19.05 24.95
N GLN A 8 0.17 -17.79 24.56
CA GLN A 8 0.25 -16.65 25.47
C GLN A 8 -1.11 -15.94 25.55
N TRP A 9 -1.57 -15.73 26.79
CA TRP A 9 -2.81 -15.00 27.06
C TRP A 9 -2.55 -13.48 27.06
N ALA A 10 -2.28 -12.93 25.86
CA ALA A 10 -2.08 -11.52 25.60
C ALA A 10 -2.76 -11.15 24.27
N PRO A 11 -3.38 -9.96 24.14
CA PRO A 11 -4.10 -9.56 22.93
C PRO A 11 -3.20 -9.51 21.69
N ASP A 12 -1.97 -9.04 21.84
CA ASP A 12 -0.94 -8.95 20.80
C ASP A 12 -0.46 -10.33 20.35
N ALA A 13 -0.18 -11.25 21.28
CA ALA A 13 0.19 -12.61 20.95
C ALA A 13 -0.91 -13.32 20.16
N ARG A 14 -2.18 -13.16 20.57
CA ARG A 14 -3.32 -13.69 19.84
C ARG A 14 -3.53 -13.05 18.47
N ALA A 15 -3.23 -11.77 18.32
CA ALA A 15 -3.21 -11.12 17.01
C ALA A 15 -2.09 -11.69 16.13
N LEU A 16 -0.88 -11.87 16.67
CA LEU A 16 0.25 -12.44 15.95
C LEU A 16 0.03 -13.90 15.54
N ASP A 17 -0.77 -14.68 16.26
CA ASP A 17 -1.19 -16.02 15.83
C ASP A 17 -1.94 -16.00 14.48
N LEU A 18 -2.60 -14.89 14.15
CA LEU A 18 -3.35 -14.70 12.91
C LEU A 18 -2.55 -14.00 11.82
N VAL A 19 -1.75 -12.98 12.19
CA VAL A 19 -1.11 -12.07 11.22
C VAL A 19 0.41 -12.04 11.30
N GLY A 20 1.04 -12.74 12.25
CA GLY A 20 2.49 -12.69 12.51
C GLY A 20 3.36 -13.46 11.52
N ASP A 21 2.82 -13.93 10.42
CA ASP A 21 3.61 -14.56 9.35
C ASP A 21 4.13 -13.54 8.31
N LYS A 22 5.08 -13.97 7.51
CA LYS A 22 5.76 -13.14 6.53
C LYS A 22 4.83 -12.43 5.52
N TRP A 23 3.66 -13.00 5.21
CA TRP A 23 2.88 -12.59 4.03
C TRP A 23 1.54 -11.93 4.34
N THR A 24 0.93 -12.26 5.48
CA THR A 24 -0.45 -11.81 5.78
C THR A 24 -0.57 -10.28 5.73
N LEU A 25 0.30 -9.54 6.42
CA LEU A 25 0.23 -8.07 6.43
C LEU A 25 0.53 -7.46 5.05
N LEU A 26 1.42 -8.06 4.25
CA LEU A 26 1.67 -7.61 2.88
C LEU A 26 0.46 -7.85 1.97
N ILE A 27 -0.23 -8.98 2.11
CA ILE A 27 -1.48 -9.26 1.37
C ILE A 27 -2.56 -8.26 1.78
N VAL A 28 -2.71 -7.96 3.08
CA VAL A 28 -3.64 -6.91 3.54
C VAL A 28 -3.30 -5.57 2.88
N ARG A 29 -2.05 -5.14 2.91
CA ARG A 29 -1.59 -3.92 2.24
C ARG A 29 -2.02 -3.88 0.77
N ASP A 30 -1.79 -4.97 0.04
CA ASP A 30 -2.03 -5.00 -1.40
C ASP A 30 -3.52 -5.04 -1.77
N LEU A 31 -4.38 -5.36 -0.81
CA LEU A 31 -5.84 -5.35 -0.96
C LEU A 31 -6.51 -4.08 -0.41
N VAL A 32 -5.77 -3.15 0.20
CA VAL A 32 -6.34 -1.88 0.72
C VAL A 32 -6.98 -1.05 -0.39
N GLY A 33 -6.36 -1.03 -1.58
CA GLY A 33 -6.85 -0.27 -2.74
C GLY A 33 -8.00 -0.92 -3.50
N GLY A 34 -8.44 -2.11 -3.10
CA GLY A 34 -9.54 -2.83 -3.74
C GLY A 34 -9.29 -4.33 -3.93
N PRO A 35 -10.28 -5.05 -4.46
CA PRO A 35 -10.20 -6.49 -4.72
C PRO A 35 -9.11 -6.82 -5.74
N ARG A 36 -8.47 -7.98 -5.58
CA ARG A 36 -7.44 -8.50 -6.51
C ARG A 36 -7.61 -9.98 -6.78
N ARG A 37 -7.19 -10.36 -7.99
CA ARG A 37 -7.09 -11.77 -8.40
C ARG A 37 -5.81 -12.40 -7.82
N PHE A 38 -5.81 -13.73 -7.80
CA PHE A 38 -4.64 -14.51 -7.39
C PHE A 38 -3.35 -14.10 -8.14
N VAL A 39 -3.43 -13.98 -9.46
CA VAL A 39 -2.28 -13.65 -10.31
C VAL A 39 -1.75 -12.23 -10.09
N GLU A 40 -2.63 -11.30 -9.72
CA GLU A 40 -2.27 -9.92 -9.40
C GLU A 40 -1.53 -9.84 -8.06
N LEU A 41 -2.01 -10.56 -7.04
CA LEU A 41 -1.33 -10.69 -5.75
C LEU A 41 0.04 -11.37 -5.91
N GLN A 42 0.13 -12.43 -6.73
CA GLN A 42 1.39 -13.12 -6.96
C GLN A 42 2.44 -12.22 -7.63
N ARG A 43 2.01 -11.32 -8.52
CA ARG A 43 2.90 -10.37 -9.21
C ARG A 43 3.53 -9.35 -8.24
N VAL A 44 2.77 -8.86 -7.25
CA VAL A 44 3.20 -7.80 -6.33
C VAL A 44 3.81 -8.32 -5.03
N LEU A 45 3.94 -9.64 -4.89
CA LEU A 45 4.55 -10.29 -3.72
C LEU A 45 5.79 -11.11 -4.13
N PRO A 46 6.93 -10.44 -4.38
CA PRO A 46 8.12 -11.09 -4.87
C PRO A 46 8.62 -12.17 -3.91
N GLY A 47 8.95 -13.33 -4.47
CA GLY A 47 9.46 -14.47 -3.70
C GLY A 47 8.40 -15.33 -3.01
N ILE A 48 7.10 -15.05 -3.17
CA ILE A 48 6.05 -15.97 -2.74
C ILE A 48 5.83 -17.06 -3.79
N SER A 49 5.86 -18.33 -3.39
CA SER A 49 5.49 -19.41 -4.30
C SER A 49 3.96 -19.50 -4.49
N THR A 50 3.53 -20.04 -5.62
CA THR A 50 2.10 -20.28 -5.91
C THR A 50 1.42 -21.06 -4.79
N GLU A 51 2.09 -22.08 -4.24
CA GLU A 51 1.54 -22.91 -3.17
C GLU A 51 1.46 -22.12 -1.83
N GLN A 52 2.49 -21.35 -1.50
CA GLN A 52 2.47 -20.48 -0.32
C GLN A 52 1.34 -19.46 -0.37
N LEU A 53 1.17 -18.78 -1.52
CA LEU A 53 0.09 -17.80 -1.70
C LEU A 53 -1.29 -18.47 -1.59
N ARG A 54 -1.47 -19.60 -2.27
CA ARG A 54 -2.74 -20.36 -2.20
C ARG A 54 -3.08 -20.77 -0.77
N SER A 55 -2.13 -21.36 -0.07
CA SER A 55 -2.28 -21.76 1.33
C SER A 55 -2.61 -20.57 2.23
N ARG A 56 -1.91 -19.44 2.03
CA ARG A 56 -2.11 -18.24 2.82
C ARG A 56 -3.48 -17.63 2.59
N LEU A 57 -3.91 -17.46 1.34
CA LEU A 57 -5.23 -16.90 1.01
C LEU A 57 -6.36 -17.78 1.56
N ASN A 58 -6.24 -19.11 1.46
CA ASN A 58 -7.22 -20.02 2.04
C ASN A 58 -7.30 -19.89 3.56
N ARG A 59 -6.15 -19.73 4.23
CA ARG A 59 -6.10 -19.50 5.68
C ARG A 59 -6.74 -18.17 6.06
N MET A 60 -6.41 -17.09 5.36
CA MET A 60 -6.99 -15.76 5.62
C MET A 60 -8.50 -15.72 5.41
N VAL A 61 -9.02 -16.49 4.44
CA VAL A 61 -10.47 -16.66 4.27
C VAL A 61 -11.08 -17.43 5.44
N ALA A 62 -10.45 -18.53 5.89
CA ALA A 62 -10.91 -19.31 7.03
C ALA A 62 -10.88 -18.51 8.35
N ASP A 63 -9.89 -17.62 8.51
CA ASP A 63 -9.75 -16.75 9.67
C ASP A 63 -10.65 -15.49 9.60
N GLY A 64 -11.45 -15.34 8.52
CA GLY A 64 -12.37 -14.21 8.34
C GLY A 64 -11.70 -12.88 8.03
N LEU A 65 -10.46 -12.90 7.52
CA LEU A 65 -9.73 -11.71 7.08
C LEU A 65 -10.04 -11.36 5.62
N LEU A 66 -10.35 -12.34 4.79
CA LEU A 66 -10.68 -12.15 3.38
C LEU A 66 -12.04 -12.75 3.04
N THR A 67 -12.72 -12.13 2.09
CA THR A 67 -13.77 -12.76 1.30
C THR A 67 -13.23 -13.21 -0.03
N ARG A 68 -13.89 -14.21 -0.62
CA ARG A 68 -13.56 -14.75 -1.93
C ARG A 68 -14.79 -14.70 -2.80
N GLN A 69 -14.82 -13.74 -3.74
CA GLN A 69 -15.92 -13.56 -4.68
C GLN A 69 -15.64 -14.34 -5.97
N ARG A 70 -16.64 -15.12 -6.41
CA ARG A 70 -16.58 -15.85 -7.68
C ARG A 70 -17.57 -15.23 -8.64
N TYR A 71 -17.07 -14.83 -9.79
CA TYR A 71 -17.90 -14.31 -10.89
C TYR A 71 -18.11 -15.39 -11.95
N ARG A 72 -19.35 -15.47 -12.47
CA ARG A 72 -19.70 -16.39 -13.55
C ARG A 72 -19.36 -15.74 -14.91
N GLU A 73 -18.08 -15.52 -15.12
CA GLU A 73 -17.53 -15.02 -16.37
C GLU A 73 -16.81 -16.17 -17.11
N VAL A 74 -16.49 -15.96 -18.39
CA VAL A 74 -15.67 -16.89 -19.18
C VAL A 74 -14.42 -16.14 -19.63
N PRO A 75 -13.23 -16.50 -19.10
CA PRO A 75 -12.94 -17.51 -18.08
C PRO A 75 -13.41 -17.11 -16.66
N PRO A 76 -13.66 -18.07 -15.77
CA PRO A 76 -14.12 -17.79 -14.40
C PRO A 76 -13.17 -16.87 -13.65
N ARG A 77 -13.72 -15.82 -13.00
CA ARG A 77 -12.97 -14.86 -12.22
C ARG A 77 -13.16 -15.11 -10.73
N VAL A 78 -12.06 -15.01 -9.98
CA VAL A 78 -12.06 -15.09 -8.51
C VAL A 78 -11.27 -13.91 -7.98
N ASP A 79 -11.93 -13.05 -7.21
CA ASP A 79 -11.33 -11.92 -6.53
C ASP A 79 -11.27 -12.17 -5.02
N TYR A 80 -10.22 -11.67 -4.39
CA TYR A 80 -10.05 -11.62 -2.94
C TYR A 80 -10.22 -10.18 -2.48
N GLU A 81 -10.94 -9.99 -1.38
CA GLU A 81 -11.23 -8.68 -0.82
C GLU A 81 -11.10 -8.69 0.71
N LEU A 82 -10.67 -7.57 1.29
CA LEU A 82 -10.59 -7.41 2.73
C LEU A 82 -11.99 -7.38 3.37
N THR A 83 -12.15 -8.12 4.47
CA THR A 83 -13.28 -7.91 5.37
C THR A 83 -13.07 -6.63 6.20
N GLU A 84 -14.11 -6.13 6.89
CA GLU A 84 -13.96 -5.02 7.85
C GLU A 84 -12.91 -5.37 8.92
N ARG A 85 -12.95 -6.59 9.44
CA ARG A 85 -11.96 -7.10 10.40
C ARG A 85 -10.51 -6.97 9.89
N ALA A 86 -10.26 -7.22 8.62
CA ALA A 86 -8.93 -7.06 8.04
C ALA A 86 -8.60 -5.58 7.76
N ARG A 87 -9.59 -4.74 7.48
CA ARG A 87 -9.39 -3.29 7.33
C ARG A 87 -8.95 -2.63 8.62
N ASP A 88 -9.32 -3.16 9.78
CA ASP A 88 -8.84 -2.71 11.10
C ASP A 88 -7.32 -2.93 11.29
N LEU A 89 -6.65 -3.69 10.41
CA LEU A 89 -5.20 -3.82 10.38
C LEU A 89 -4.49 -2.67 9.63
N VAL A 90 -5.23 -1.80 8.93
CA VAL A 90 -4.64 -0.68 8.17
C VAL A 90 -3.84 0.28 9.07
N PRO A 91 -4.32 0.68 10.27
CA PRO A 91 -3.51 1.47 11.21
C PRO A 91 -2.25 0.74 11.69
N VAL A 92 -2.28 -0.59 11.80
CA VAL A 92 -1.10 -1.39 12.17
C VAL A 92 -0.05 -1.34 11.06
N LEU A 93 -0.48 -1.42 9.78
CA LEU A 93 0.41 -1.23 8.64
C LEU A 93 1.02 0.17 8.61
N GLY A 94 0.25 1.20 8.94
CA GLY A 94 0.74 2.57 9.08
C GLY A 94 1.81 2.68 10.18
N ALA A 95 1.56 2.13 11.36
CA ALA A 95 2.53 2.11 12.45
C ALA A 95 3.82 1.35 12.09
N LEU A 96 3.67 0.23 11.37
CA LEU A 96 4.81 -0.54 10.87
C LEU A 96 5.60 0.25 9.81
N ALA A 97 4.93 0.97 8.92
CA ALA A 97 5.55 1.83 7.93
C ALA A 97 6.30 2.99 8.58
N HIS A 98 5.74 3.64 9.59
CA HIS A 98 6.44 4.66 10.39
C HIS A 98 7.74 4.13 11.00
N TRP A 99 7.68 2.94 11.61
CA TRP A 99 8.88 2.30 12.13
C TRP A 99 9.89 1.98 11.02
N GLY A 100 9.37 1.47 9.88
CA GLY A 100 10.17 1.14 8.70
C GLY A 100 10.88 2.37 8.12
N TYR A 101 10.18 3.47 7.95
CA TYR A 101 10.77 4.74 7.51
C TYR A 101 11.91 5.17 8.41
N ARG A 102 11.71 5.08 9.72
CA ARG A 102 12.69 5.53 10.70
C ARG A 102 13.96 4.68 10.75
N TRP A 103 13.86 3.37 10.57
CA TRP A 103 14.93 2.46 10.92
C TRP A 103 15.42 1.55 9.79
N ALA A 104 14.66 1.41 8.72
CA ALA A 104 14.90 0.43 7.67
C ALA A 104 14.80 0.97 6.25
N TRP A 105 14.24 2.17 6.07
CA TRP A 105 13.98 2.77 4.77
C TRP A 105 15.26 3.41 4.20
N GLY A 106 15.38 3.38 2.86
CA GLY A 106 16.47 4.01 2.12
C GLY A 106 16.27 3.81 0.62
N ALA A 107 17.27 4.19 -0.17
CA ALA A 107 17.25 3.93 -1.61
C ALA A 107 17.05 2.43 -1.91
N PRO A 108 16.36 2.08 -3.01
CA PRO A 108 16.17 0.68 -3.39
C PRO A 108 17.51 -0.08 -3.50
N ARG A 109 17.59 -1.25 -2.90
CA ARG A 109 18.78 -2.09 -2.93
C ARG A 109 18.93 -2.76 -4.29
N ARG A 110 20.13 -3.14 -4.67
CA ARG A 110 20.38 -3.85 -5.92
C ARG A 110 19.58 -5.16 -5.98
N GLY A 111 18.70 -5.27 -6.99
CA GLY A 111 17.84 -6.44 -7.19
C GLY A 111 16.55 -6.46 -6.36
N GLU A 112 16.28 -5.39 -5.62
CA GLU A 112 15.00 -5.19 -4.95
C GLU A 112 13.94 -4.78 -5.99
N GLU A 113 12.78 -5.41 -5.95
CA GLU A 113 11.65 -5.00 -6.80
C GLU A 113 11.01 -3.74 -6.23
N VAL A 114 10.80 -2.77 -7.09
CA VAL A 114 10.11 -1.51 -6.76
C VAL A 114 8.62 -1.68 -7.08
N ASP A 115 7.76 -1.43 -6.11
CA ASP A 115 6.32 -1.30 -6.28
C ASP A 115 5.87 0.02 -5.60
N VAL A 116 5.81 1.09 -6.39
CA VAL A 116 5.32 2.41 -5.92
C VAL A 116 3.92 2.29 -5.33
N GLY A 117 3.07 1.47 -5.94
CA GLY A 117 1.73 1.21 -5.42
C GLY A 117 1.72 0.60 -4.02
N ALA A 118 2.76 -0.15 -3.64
CA ALA A 118 2.88 -0.66 -2.26
C ALA A 118 3.04 0.48 -1.25
N ILE A 119 3.74 1.56 -1.62
CA ILE A 119 3.89 2.75 -0.78
C ILE A 119 2.58 3.54 -0.74
N LEU A 120 1.97 3.79 -1.91
CA LEU A 120 0.71 4.53 -1.99
C LEU A 120 -0.41 3.85 -1.20
N ARG A 121 -0.49 2.52 -1.20
CA ARG A 121 -1.48 1.74 -0.44
C ARG A 121 -1.32 1.84 1.08
N LEU A 122 -0.21 2.35 1.59
CA LEU A 122 -0.04 2.65 3.01
C LEU A 122 -0.74 3.94 3.44
N ALA A 123 -1.08 4.84 2.50
CA ALA A 123 -1.64 6.16 2.77
C ALA A 123 -2.77 6.16 3.82
N PRO A 124 -3.79 5.27 3.77
CA PRO A 124 -4.90 5.31 4.73
C PRO A 124 -4.50 5.06 6.18
N GLY A 125 -3.42 4.33 6.42
CA GLY A 125 -2.92 4.06 7.78
C GLY A 125 -1.73 4.93 8.18
N LEU A 126 -1.04 5.50 7.19
CA LEU A 126 0.20 6.25 7.37
C LEU A 126 -0.04 7.75 7.44
N LEU A 127 -0.90 8.31 6.58
CA LEU A 127 -1.02 9.74 6.41
C LEU A 127 -2.11 10.33 7.31
N THR A 128 -1.78 11.48 7.88
CA THR A 128 -2.74 12.37 8.54
C THR A 128 -2.74 13.69 7.77
N PRO A 129 -3.73 13.92 6.89
CA PRO A 129 -3.78 15.14 6.11
C PRO A 129 -4.00 16.36 7.02
N PRO A 130 -3.51 17.55 6.63
CA PRO A 130 -3.75 18.79 7.35
C PRO A 130 -5.24 19.04 7.58
N ALA A 131 -5.57 19.70 8.69
CA ALA A 131 -6.95 20.06 9.00
C ALA A 131 -7.57 20.92 7.88
N GLY A 132 -8.77 20.53 7.44
CA GLY A 132 -9.48 21.23 6.37
C GLY A 132 -9.03 20.85 4.95
N LEU A 133 -8.02 19.99 4.78
CA LEU A 133 -7.67 19.46 3.46
C LEU A 133 -8.75 18.42 3.05
N SER A 134 -9.32 18.64 1.88
CA SER A 134 -10.32 17.75 1.30
C SER A 134 -10.20 17.78 -0.21
N GLY A 135 -10.32 16.63 -0.84
CA GLY A 135 -10.28 16.50 -2.30
C GLY A 135 -9.73 15.15 -2.73
N THR A 136 -9.69 14.97 -4.04
CA THR A 136 -9.31 13.73 -4.71
C THR A 136 -8.09 13.96 -5.59
N VAL A 137 -7.07 13.14 -5.44
CA VAL A 137 -5.87 13.16 -6.29
C VAL A 137 -5.73 11.82 -7.01
N GLU A 138 -5.68 11.89 -8.33
CA GLU A 138 -5.32 10.76 -9.17
C GLU A 138 -3.81 10.68 -9.33
N MET A 139 -3.24 9.52 -9.08
CA MET A 139 -1.80 9.25 -9.17
C MET A 139 -1.52 8.13 -10.16
N THR A 140 -0.93 8.46 -11.30
CA THR A 140 -0.59 7.50 -12.35
C THR A 140 0.89 7.18 -12.34
N VAL A 141 1.18 5.89 -12.17
CA VAL A 141 2.54 5.32 -12.18
C VAL A 141 2.74 4.55 -13.48
N THR A 142 3.66 4.98 -14.32
CA THR A 142 4.05 4.25 -15.53
C THR A 142 5.19 3.30 -15.19
N GLU A 143 4.92 1.99 -15.27
CA GLU A 143 5.90 0.95 -14.98
C GLU A 143 6.96 0.85 -16.07
N ARG A 144 8.20 0.58 -15.66
CA ARG A 144 9.30 0.31 -16.57
C ARG A 144 9.26 -1.15 -17.02
N SER A 145 8.42 -1.46 -18.03
CA SER A 145 8.34 -2.79 -18.64
C SER A 145 8.54 -2.73 -20.15
N LYS A 146 8.70 -3.91 -20.81
CA LYS A 146 8.76 -3.98 -22.28
C LYS A 146 7.45 -3.53 -22.93
N GLU A 147 6.34 -3.71 -22.24
CA GLU A 147 5.04 -3.15 -22.59
C GLU A 147 4.69 -2.18 -21.45
N PRO A 148 4.76 -0.85 -21.70
CA PRO A 148 4.45 0.13 -20.66
C PRO A 148 3.03 -0.09 -20.16
N ALA A 149 2.92 -0.46 -18.90
CA ALA A 149 1.64 -0.54 -18.21
C ALA A 149 1.57 0.62 -17.21
N SER A 150 0.45 1.31 -17.17
CA SER A 150 0.19 2.32 -16.16
C SER A 150 -0.75 1.76 -15.11
N ARG A 151 -0.46 2.08 -13.85
CA ARG A 151 -1.39 1.85 -12.73
C ARG A 151 -1.81 3.17 -12.17
N THR A 152 -3.10 3.30 -11.96
CA THR A 152 -3.70 4.54 -11.48
C THR A 152 -4.32 4.31 -10.11
N TYR A 153 -3.99 5.21 -9.20
CA TYR A 153 -4.46 5.21 -7.82
C TYR A 153 -5.18 6.52 -7.55
N VAL A 154 -6.26 6.44 -6.81
CA VAL A 154 -7.03 7.61 -6.37
C VAL A 154 -6.91 7.72 -4.86
N LEU A 155 -6.31 8.80 -4.39
CA LEU A 155 -6.30 9.16 -2.98
C LEU A 155 -7.39 10.20 -2.74
N GLU A 156 -8.28 9.93 -1.78
CA GLU A 156 -9.28 10.89 -1.33
C GLU A 156 -8.96 11.31 0.11
N ALA A 157 -8.72 12.60 0.30
CA ALA A 157 -8.59 13.22 1.62
C ALA A 157 -9.95 13.79 2.04
N ARG A 158 -10.48 13.35 3.18
CA ARG A 158 -11.77 13.82 3.69
C ARG A 158 -11.85 13.66 5.20
N ASN A 159 -12.29 14.71 5.90
CA ASN A 159 -12.49 14.69 7.34
C ASN A 159 -11.25 14.21 8.15
N GLY A 160 -10.05 14.61 7.74
CA GLY A 160 -8.79 14.23 8.39
C GLY A 160 -8.39 12.77 8.16
N ARG A 161 -8.98 12.10 7.19
CA ARG A 161 -8.64 10.71 6.79
C ARG A 161 -8.26 10.67 5.33
N VAL A 162 -7.46 9.67 4.98
CA VAL A 162 -7.13 9.35 3.58
C VAL A 162 -7.71 7.97 3.26
N SER A 163 -8.31 7.84 2.09
CA SER A 163 -8.65 6.56 1.48
C SER A 163 -7.89 6.39 0.17
N ILE A 164 -7.78 5.16 -0.30
CA ILE A 164 -7.16 4.82 -1.58
C ILE A 164 -8.00 3.81 -2.35
N ALA A 165 -8.05 3.98 -3.67
CA ALA A 165 -8.61 3.00 -4.59
C ALA A 165 -7.72 2.86 -5.82
N GLU A 166 -7.62 1.67 -6.39
CA GLU A 166 -6.90 1.42 -7.65
C GLU A 166 -7.91 1.49 -8.80
N ARG A 167 -8.08 2.67 -9.36
CA ARG A 167 -8.99 3.00 -10.46
C ARG A 167 -8.61 4.33 -11.09
N GLU A 168 -9.21 4.66 -12.22
CA GLU A 168 -9.16 6.00 -12.80
C GLU A 168 -10.18 6.95 -12.16
N ALA A 169 -9.88 8.24 -12.15
CA ALA A 169 -10.73 9.33 -11.70
C ALA A 169 -10.48 10.60 -12.54
N PRO A 170 -10.99 10.64 -13.78
CA PRO A 170 -10.74 11.78 -14.68
C PRO A 170 -11.27 13.11 -14.15
N ASP A 171 -12.21 13.06 -13.20
CA ASP A 171 -12.77 14.25 -12.53
C ASP A 171 -12.09 14.54 -11.18
N ALA A 172 -10.88 13.99 -10.93
CA ALA A 172 -10.13 14.28 -9.71
C ALA A 172 -9.72 15.77 -9.67
N ASP A 173 -9.62 16.32 -8.44
CA ASP A 173 -9.24 17.73 -8.24
C ASP A 173 -7.79 17.99 -8.66
N ALA A 174 -6.94 16.97 -8.61
CA ALA A 174 -5.56 17.01 -9.11
C ALA A 174 -5.14 15.67 -9.73
N HIS A 175 -4.21 15.75 -10.68
CA HIS A 175 -3.62 14.60 -11.36
C HIS A 175 -2.10 14.67 -11.24
N LEU A 176 -1.49 13.58 -10.78
CA LEU A 176 -0.06 13.39 -10.70
C LEU A 176 0.33 12.20 -11.59
N ALA A 177 1.25 12.40 -12.50
CA ALA A 177 1.71 11.33 -13.39
C ALA A 177 3.22 11.30 -13.51
N GLY A 178 3.77 10.11 -13.71
CA GLY A 178 5.18 9.97 -13.97
C GLY A 178 5.64 8.52 -14.04
N PRO A 179 6.87 8.31 -14.55
CA PRO A 179 7.49 7.00 -14.55
C PRO A 179 7.82 6.56 -13.11
N GLU A 180 7.88 5.27 -12.88
CA GLU A 180 8.23 4.65 -11.59
C GLU A 180 9.46 5.30 -10.94
N SER A 181 10.50 5.63 -11.75
CA SER A 181 11.71 6.29 -11.24
C SER A 181 11.49 7.70 -10.72
N ALA A 182 10.50 8.46 -11.24
CA ALA A 182 10.13 9.76 -10.71
C ALA A 182 9.41 9.61 -9.36
N TRP A 183 8.51 8.64 -9.26
CA TRP A 183 7.82 8.32 -8.01
C TRP A 183 8.77 7.84 -6.91
N VAL A 184 9.78 7.02 -7.26
CA VAL A 184 10.81 6.57 -6.30
C VAL A 184 11.56 7.76 -5.73
N ARG A 185 11.90 8.78 -6.55
CA ARG A 185 12.55 10.01 -6.05
C ARG A 185 11.60 10.86 -5.22
N ALA A 186 10.36 11.01 -5.68
CA ALA A 186 9.36 11.84 -5.00
C ALA A 186 8.96 11.31 -3.62
N LEU A 187 8.87 9.99 -3.47
CA LEU A 187 8.50 9.30 -2.22
C LEU A 187 9.73 8.85 -1.41
N GLY A 188 10.93 9.00 -1.97
CA GLY A 188 12.20 8.67 -1.33
C GLY A 188 12.69 9.77 -0.38
N PRO A 189 13.87 9.54 0.25
CA PRO A 189 14.45 10.49 1.22
C PRO A 189 14.69 11.91 0.69
N ASP A 190 14.98 12.02 -0.62
CA ASP A 190 15.30 13.32 -1.26
C ASP A 190 14.04 14.14 -1.60
N ALA A 191 12.85 13.53 -1.54
CA ALA A 191 11.55 14.15 -1.88
C ALA A 191 11.55 14.94 -3.19
N ASP A 192 12.34 14.49 -4.20
CA ASP A 192 12.48 15.16 -5.49
C ASP A 192 11.28 14.88 -6.40
N ARG A 193 10.46 15.89 -6.62
CA ARG A 193 9.19 15.84 -7.37
C ARG A 193 9.26 16.44 -8.76
N GLN A 194 10.43 16.98 -9.17
CA GLN A 194 10.58 17.74 -10.42
C GLN A 194 10.23 16.95 -11.68
N SER A 195 10.26 15.63 -11.60
CA SER A 195 9.95 14.74 -12.73
C SER A 195 8.54 14.18 -12.71
N LEU A 196 7.70 14.60 -11.77
CA LEU A 196 6.27 14.31 -11.78
C LEU A 196 5.54 15.42 -12.54
N GLU A 197 4.64 15.01 -13.42
CA GLU A 197 3.70 15.92 -14.07
C GLU A 197 2.51 16.14 -13.12
N LEU A 198 2.15 17.41 -12.92
CA LEU A 198 1.05 17.82 -12.06
C LEU A 198 0.09 18.70 -12.84
N ASP A 199 -1.21 18.35 -12.78
CA ASP A 199 -2.31 19.15 -13.31
C ASP A 199 -3.40 19.27 -12.24
N GLY A 200 -4.15 20.39 -12.24
CA GLY A 200 -5.21 20.67 -11.29
C GLY A 200 -4.76 21.33 -9.99
N ASP A 201 -5.34 20.95 -8.84
CA ASP A 201 -5.07 21.57 -7.53
C ASP A 201 -3.68 21.17 -6.99
N ALA A 202 -2.70 22.02 -7.29
CA ALA A 202 -1.32 21.85 -6.83
C ALA A 202 -1.22 21.83 -5.30
N ARG A 203 -2.02 22.63 -4.58
CA ARG A 203 -1.98 22.68 -3.11
C ARG A 203 -2.39 21.35 -2.50
N LEU A 204 -3.44 20.72 -3.03
CA LEU A 204 -3.92 19.40 -2.57
C LEU A 204 -2.87 18.31 -2.86
N ALA A 205 -2.34 18.30 -4.08
CA ALA A 205 -1.35 17.31 -4.51
C ALA A 205 -0.06 17.41 -3.68
N GLU A 206 0.47 18.63 -3.52
CA GLU A 206 1.67 18.88 -2.71
C GLU A 206 1.46 18.51 -1.25
N ALA A 207 0.32 18.86 -0.64
CA ALA A 207 0.04 18.53 0.75
C ALA A 207 0.00 17.02 1.00
N LEU A 208 -0.51 16.22 0.06
CA LEU A 208 -0.49 14.76 0.16
C LEU A 208 0.92 14.19 -0.05
N LEU A 209 1.68 14.73 -1.01
CA LEU A 209 3.08 14.32 -1.21
C LEU A 209 3.95 14.70 -0.01
N ASP A 210 3.74 15.90 0.58
CA ASP A 210 4.43 16.34 1.80
C ASP A 210 4.14 15.43 2.98
N ALA A 211 2.91 14.94 3.09
CA ALA A 211 2.57 13.98 4.14
C ALA A 211 3.38 12.67 4.03
N PHE A 212 3.64 12.17 2.82
CA PHE A 212 4.56 11.05 2.61
C PHE A 212 6.02 11.43 2.91
N GLY A 213 6.47 12.61 2.43
CA GLY A 213 7.83 13.13 2.62
C GLY A 213 8.15 13.41 4.09
N ALA A 214 7.22 14.02 4.83
CA ALA A 214 7.37 14.29 6.25
C ALA A 214 7.59 13.01 7.09
N GLU A 215 7.08 11.89 6.66
CA GLU A 215 7.35 10.60 7.28
C GLU A 215 8.79 10.13 7.01
N ALA A 216 9.29 10.32 5.79
CA ALA A 216 10.66 9.99 5.44
C ALA A 216 11.69 10.92 6.13
N GLU A 217 11.42 12.23 6.22
CA GLU A 217 12.29 13.21 6.88
C GLU A 217 12.34 13.02 8.40
N ARG A 218 11.22 12.78 9.07
CA ARG A 218 11.19 12.44 10.51
C ARG A 218 12.06 11.22 10.82
N ALA A 219 12.13 10.30 9.87
CA ALA A 219 12.96 9.12 9.95
C ALA A 219 14.46 9.44 9.82
N ALA A 220 14.84 10.25 8.84
CA ALA A 220 16.24 10.64 8.60
C ALA A 220 16.83 11.47 9.75
N GLY A 221 16.07 12.43 10.29
CA GLY A 221 16.49 13.27 11.41
C GLY A 221 16.71 12.50 12.72
N ALA A 222 15.94 11.44 12.96
CA ALA A 222 16.09 10.60 14.16
C ALA A 222 17.26 9.63 14.08
N SER A 223 17.68 9.22 12.88
CA SER A 223 18.85 8.36 12.67
C SER A 223 20.17 9.13 12.81
N ALA A 224 20.19 10.43 12.57
CA ALA A 224 21.38 11.29 12.74
C ALA A 224 21.61 11.67 14.22
N ALA A 225 20.66 11.45 15.11
CA ALA A 225 20.70 11.80 16.53
C ALA A 225 20.96 10.59 17.45
N ALA A 226 21.11 9.38 16.91
CA ALA A 226 21.38 8.13 17.62
C ALA A 226 22.78 7.58 17.29
#